data_99bcdf936af62f69953a0576786a3c97
#
_entry.id   99bcdf936af62f69953a0576786a3c97
#
_cell.length_a   1.000
_cell.length_b   1.000
_cell.length_c   1.000
_cell.angle_alpha   90.00
_cell.angle_beta   90.00
_cell.angle_gamma   90.00
#
_symmetry.space_group_name_H-M   'P 1'
#
loop_
_entity.id
_entity.type
_entity.pdbx_description
1 polymer ?
#
loop_
_entity_poly.entity_id
_entity_poly.type
_entity_poly.pdbx_seq_one_letter_code
_entity_poly.pdbx_strand_id
1 'polypeptide(L)'
;MKALLAAPPDTQKGNRDRMIMILLYDTAIRIAELLELKISSLKLTSVPSIHIHGKGDKERSVSITDATVSHLKKYLRQFHLEMLPDQPLFYTKIKGSIAPMSPGNVSRIINKYADAIRSEHPILPKHLHCHMFRRIRATGLYRNGVELEMISVILGHSSTETTRIYATPSIEMLGEAMNTANSTIPDETSEWEENEDELARICGLR
;
A
#
# COMPACT_ATOMS: atom_id res chain seq x y z
N MET A 1 2.32 0.68 -9.87
CA MET A 1 2.30 -0.43 -8.88
C MET A 1 1.75 -1.72 -9.48
N LYS A 2 0.55 -1.74 -10.09
CA LYS A 2 -0.05 -2.96 -10.66
C LYS A 2 0.89 -3.74 -11.59
N ALA A 3 1.55 -3.07 -12.54
CA ALA A 3 2.51 -3.68 -13.45
C ALA A 3 3.69 -4.34 -12.70
N LEU A 4 4.24 -3.67 -11.68
CA LEU A 4 5.35 -4.20 -10.89
C LEU A 4 4.97 -5.48 -10.13
N LEU A 5 3.77 -5.55 -9.56
CA LEU A 5 3.26 -6.74 -8.87
C LEU A 5 2.98 -7.89 -9.84
N ALA A 6 2.67 -7.59 -11.10
CA ALA A 6 2.43 -8.57 -12.15
C ALA A 6 3.72 -9.08 -12.83
N ALA A 7 4.82 -8.33 -12.74
CA ALA A 7 6.08 -8.62 -13.44
C ALA A 7 6.74 -9.98 -13.12
N PRO A 8 6.68 -10.53 -11.88
CA PRO A 8 7.24 -11.85 -11.61
C PRO A 8 6.55 -12.94 -12.43
N PRO A 9 7.30 -13.86 -13.07
CA PRO A 9 6.72 -14.97 -13.84
C PRO A 9 5.99 -15.97 -12.92
N ASP A 10 5.14 -16.83 -13.51
CA ASP A 10 4.44 -17.88 -12.77
C ASP A 10 5.35 -19.10 -12.58
N THR A 11 6.38 -18.93 -11.78
CA THR A 11 7.33 -19.97 -11.33
C THR A 11 7.35 -19.95 -9.81
N GLN A 12 7.86 -21.01 -9.18
CA GLN A 12 7.99 -21.06 -7.72
C GLN A 12 8.73 -19.83 -7.18
N LYS A 13 9.88 -19.47 -7.76
CA LYS A 13 10.66 -18.29 -7.38
C LYS A 13 9.87 -16.97 -7.64
N GLY A 14 9.22 -16.87 -8.79
CA GLY A 14 8.41 -15.70 -9.13
C GLY A 14 7.20 -15.53 -8.21
N ASN A 15 6.56 -16.62 -7.81
CA ASN A 15 5.44 -16.58 -6.85
C ASN A 15 5.88 -16.09 -5.45
N ARG A 16 7.08 -16.52 -4.99
CA ARG A 16 7.69 -16.00 -3.76
C ARG A 16 7.96 -14.48 -3.89
N ASP A 17 8.62 -14.09 -4.96
CA ASP A 17 9.02 -12.70 -5.19
C ASP A 17 7.78 -11.79 -5.31
N ARG A 18 6.73 -12.26 -5.99
CA ARG A 18 5.42 -11.59 -6.06
C ARG A 18 4.77 -11.47 -4.69
N MET A 19 4.77 -12.53 -3.88
CA MET A 19 4.15 -12.53 -2.55
C MET A 19 4.84 -11.53 -1.61
N ILE A 20 6.17 -11.42 -1.66
CA ILE A 20 6.94 -10.40 -0.93
C ILE A 20 6.44 -9.00 -1.29
N MET A 21 6.35 -8.68 -2.59
CA MET A 21 5.92 -7.36 -3.06
C MET A 21 4.44 -7.08 -2.74
N ILE A 22 3.57 -8.09 -2.84
CA ILE A 22 2.16 -7.96 -2.47
C ILE A 22 2.03 -7.61 -0.98
N LEU A 23 2.73 -8.32 -0.08
CA LEU A 23 2.64 -8.02 1.35
C LEU A 23 3.20 -6.64 1.69
N LEU A 24 4.34 -6.25 1.10
CA LEU A 24 4.88 -4.90 1.27
C LEU A 24 3.86 -3.82 0.87
N TYR A 25 3.10 -4.06 -0.19
CA TYR A 25 2.11 -3.11 -0.68
C TYR A 25 0.81 -3.14 0.14
N ASP A 26 0.20 -4.31 0.30
CA ASP A 26 -1.14 -4.43 0.89
C ASP A 26 -1.15 -4.05 2.37
N THR A 27 -0.17 -4.53 3.13
CA THR A 27 -0.07 -4.27 4.58
C THR A 27 0.74 -3.03 4.94
N ALA A 28 1.44 -2.43 3.97
CA ALA A 28 2.39 -1.35 4.22
C ALA A 28 3.44 -1.66 5.30
N ILE A 29 3.76 -2.94 5.53
CA ILE A 29 4.71 -3.43 6.53
C ILE A 29 6.13 -2.91 6.27
N ARG A 30 6.93 -2.71 7.32
CA ARG A 30 8.36 -2.42 7.16
C ARG A 30 9.10 -3.67 6.71
N ILE A 31 10.20 -3.49 5.95
CA ILE A 31 10.98 -4.64 5.44
C ILE A 31 11.52 -5.53 6.57
N ALA A 32 11.97 -4.96 7.68
CA ALA A 32 12.42 -5.74 8.83
C ALA A 32 11.30 -6.60 9.41
N GLU A 33 10.13 -5.99 9.64
CA GLU A 33 8.94 -6.68 10.14
C GLU A 33 8.47 -7.79 9.17
N LEU A 34 8.52 -7.55 7.84
CA LEU A 34 8.19 -8.57 6.84
C LEU A 34 9.10 -9.81 6.93
N LEU A 35 10.40 -9.59 7.14
CA LEU A 35 11.38 -10.67 7.20
C LEU A 35 11.37 -11.44 8.53
N GLU A 36 10.76 -10.87 9.56
CA GLU A 36 10.53 -11.52 10.86
C GLU A 36 9.23 -12.32 10.92
N LEU A 37 8.35 -12.18 9.89
CA LEU A 37 7.09 -12.94 9.86
C LEU A 37 7.35 -14.45 9.84
N LYS A 38 6.60 -15.14 10.68
CA LYS A 38 6.52 -16.61 10.75
C LYS A 38 5.17 -17.09 10.23
N ILE A 39 5.02 -18.39 10.04
CA ILE A 39 3.73 -18.99 9.70
C ILE A 39 2.70 -18.70 10.78
N SER A 40 3.08 -18.73 12.06
CA SER A 40 2.22 -18.35 13.19
C SER A 40 1.73 -16.91 13.17
N SER A 41 2.39 -16.02 12.42
CA SER A 41 1.93 -14.63 12.24
C SER A 41 0.66 -14.51 11.38
N LEU A 42 0.28 -15.57 10.65
CA LEU A 42 -0.84 -15.58 9.72
C LEU A 42 -2.14 -15.99 10.42
N LYS A 43 -3.17 -15.16 10.33
CA LYS A 43 -4.54 -15.48 10.78
C LYS A 43 -5.45 -15.50 9.56
N LEU A 44 -5.72 -16.70 9.02
CA LEU A 44 -6.56 -16.88 7.82
C LEU A 44 -7.98 -17.32 8.20
N THR A 45 -8.62 -16.53 9.07
CA THR A 45 -10.00 -16.71 9.54
C THR A 45 -10.99 -15.92 8.67
N SER A 46 -12.21 -15.68 9.17
CA SER A 46 -13.22 -14.86 8.50
C SER A 46 -12.76 -13.41 8.23
N VAL A 47 -11.89 -12.87 9.09
CA VAL A 47 -11.20 -11.59 8.84
C VAL A 47 -9.70 -11.88 8.75
N PRO A 48 -9.19 -12.11 7.52
CA PRO A 48 -7.80 -12.46 7.33
C PRO A 48 -6.87 -11.32 7.74
N SER A 49 -5.84 -11.63 8.52
CA SER A 49 -4.91 -10.63 9.03
C SER A 49 -3.52 -11.21 9.25
N ILE A 50 -2.55 -10.32 9.35
CA ILE A 50 -1.17 -10.63 9.70
C ILE A 50 -0.83 -9.94 11.01
N HIS A 51 -0.34 -10.71 11.96
CA HIS A 51 0.17 -10.23 13.24
C HIS A 51 1.63 -9.83 13.08
N ILE A 52 1.95 -8.59 13.45
CA ILE A 52 3.25 -7.98 13.21
C ILE A 52 3.83 -7.51 14.54
N HIS A 53 5.05 -7.98 14.84
CA HIS A 53 5.85 -7.44 15.94
C HIS A 53 6.64 -6.24 15.42
N GLY A 54 6.40 -5.08 16.00
CA GLY A 54 7.05 -3.83 15.63
C GLY A 54 8.19 -3.45 16.56
N LYS A 55 8.90 -2.37 16.22
CA LYS A 55 9.98 -1.84 17.06
C LYS A 55 9.46 -1.45 18.45
N GLY A 56 10.18 -1.89 19.50
CA GLY A 56 9.83 -1.56 20.90
C GLY A 56 8.68 -2.40 21.45
N ASP A 57 8.60 -3.65 21.04
CA ASP A 57 7.60 -4.64 21.50
C ASP A 57 6.14 -4.22 21.24
N LYS A 58 5.94 -3.38 20.24
CA LYS A 58 4.61 -2.97 19.81
C LYS A 58 4.05 -3.96 18.79
N GLU A 59 2.98 -4.60 19.16
CA GLU A 59 2.28 -5.53 18.29
C GLU A 59 1.11 -4.84 17.58
N ARG A 60 0.84 -5.26 16.35
CA ARG A 60 -0.36 -4.86 15.62
C ARG A 60 -0.80 -5.95 14.67
N SER A 61 -2.09 -6.02 14.41
CA SER A 61 -2.65 -6.86 13.36
C SER A 61 -3.13 -5.98 12.21
N VAL A 62 -2.75 -6.35 10.99
CA VAL A 62 -3.18 -5.65 9.77
C VAL A 62 -4.01 -6.63 8.93
N SER A 63 -5.22 -6.24 8.59
CA SER A 63 -6.08 -7.01 7.68
C SER A 63 -5.47 -7.04 6.29
N ILE A 64 -5.64 -8.16 5.60
CA ILE A 64 -5.20 -8.36 4.21
C ILE A 64 -6.40 -8.59 3.31
N THR A 65 -6.27 -8.17 2.05
CA THR A 65 -7.34 -8.30 1.05
C THR A 65 -7.50 -9.76 0.60
N ASP A 66 -8.69 -10.11 0.08
CA ASP A 66 -8.97 -11.46 -0.47
C ASP A 66 -8.01 -11.81 -1.61
N ALA A 67 -7.62 -10.84 -2.42
CA ALA A 67 -6.61 -11.01 -3.45
C ALA A 67 -5.27 -11.43 -2.84
N THR A 68 -4.84 -10.79 -1.76
CA THR A 68 -3.63 -11.13 -1.01
C THR A 68 -3.73 -12.53 -0.42
N VAL A 69 -4.87 -12.89 0.16
CA VAL A 69 -5.14 -14.24 0.69
C VAL A 69 -4.98 -15.31 -0.39
N SER A 70 -5.50 -15.06 -1.59
CA SER A 70 -5.41 -15.98 -2.72
C SER A 70 -3.95 -16.24 -3.13
N HIS A 71 -3.15 -15.17 -3.26
CA HIS A 71 -1.72 -15.28 -3.54
C HIS A 71 -0.96 -15.96 -2.39
N LEU A 72 -1.31 -15.64 -1.14
CA LEU A 72 -0.69 -16.25 0.04
C LEU A 72 -0.95 -17.74 0.10
N LYS A 73 -2.18 -18.20 -0.14
CA LYS A 73 -2.51 -19.63 -0.21
C LYS A 73 -1.72 -20.35 -1.30
N LYS A 74 -1.55 -19.73 -2.49
CA LYS A 74 -0.70 -20.30 -3.55
C LYS A 74 0.76 -20.42 -3.12
N TYR A 75 1.28 -19.38 -2.46
CA TYR A 75 2.65 -19.36 -1.91
C TYR A 75 2.87 -20.44 -0.85
N LEU A 76 1.98 -20.54 0.12
CA LEU A 76 2.07 -21.52 1.22
C LEU A 76 2.09 -22.95 0.71
N ARG A 77 1.25 -23.29 -0.28
CA ARG A 77 1.24 -24.62 -0.91
C ARG A 77 2.57 -24.98 -1.58
N GLN A 78 3.36 -24.00 -1.99
CA GLN A 78 4.65 -24.25 -2.68
C GLN A 78 5.84 -24.26 -1.73
N PHE A 79 5.76 -23.54 -0.62
CA PHE A 79 6.91 -23.31 0.27
C PHE A 79 6.73 -23.85 1.69
N HIS A 80 5.49 -24.06 2.13
CA HIS A 80 5.16 -24.37 3.52
C HIS A 80 4.13 -25.50 3.63
N LEU A 81 4.40 -26.64 3.01
CA LEU A 81 3.49 -27.81 3.02
C LEU A 81 3.14 -28.29 4.44
N GLU A 82 4.11 -28.27 5.33
CA GLU A 82 3.94 -28.73 6.72
C GLU A 82 3.39 -27.65 7.65
N MET A 83 3.29 -26.39 7.19
CA MET A 83 2.75 -25.27 7.96
C MET A 83 3.34 -25.14 9.37
N LEU A 84 4.65 -25.34 9.52
CA LEU A 84 5.34 -25.26 10.81
C LEU A 84 5.26 -23.86 11.40
N PRO A 85 4.68 -23.65 12.61
CA PRO A 85 4.38 -22.34 13.15
C PRO A 85 5.58 -21.38 13.25
N ASP A 86 6.73 -21.90 13.65
CA ASP A 86 7.94 -21.12 13.86
C ASP A 86 8.80 -20.92 12.61
N GLN A 87 8.40 -21.51 11.49
CA GLN A 87 9.11 -21.36 10.24
C GLN A 87 8.99 -19.93 9.72
N PRO A 88 10.10 -19.26 9.34
CA PRO A 88 10.05 -17.96 8.70
C PRO A 88 9.17 -18.00 7.44
N LEU A 89 8.26 -17.02 7.28
CA LEU A 89 7.39 -16.94 6.12
C LEU A 89 8.22 -16.80 4.84
N PHE A 90 9.26 -15.96 4.85
CA PHE A 90 10.18 -15.80 3.72
C PHE A 90 11.59 -16.24 4.08
N TYR A 91 12.11 -17.16 3.29
CA TYR A 91 13.45 -17.73 3.50
C TYR A 91 14.18 -17.94 2.18
N THR A 92 15.48 -18.16 2.27
CA THR A 92 16.33 -18.69 1.20
C THR A 92 16.81 -20.09 1.58
N LYS A 93 17.09 -20.93 0.57
CA LYS A 93 17.78 -22.22 0.79
C LYS A 93 19.24 -22.06 0.39
N ILE A 94 20.14 -22.28 1.33
CA ILE A 94 21.60 -22.27 1.12
C ILE A 94 22.12 -23.67 1.46
N LYS A 95 22.66 -24.37 0.48
CA LYS A 95 23.15 -25.76 0.63
C LYS A 95 22.11 -26.70 1.29
N GLY A 96 20.84 -26.54 0.94
CA GLY A 96 19.73 -27.34 1.49
C GLY A 96 19.15 -26.84 2.81
N SER A 97 19.83 -25.96 3.53
CA SER A 97 19.36 -25.39 4.79
C SER A 97 18.56 -24.12 4.59
N ILE A 98 17.53 -23.91 5.41
CA ILE A 98 16.73 -22.67 5.46
C ILE A 98 17.57 -21.58 6.11
N ALA A 99 17.65 -20.42 5.43
CA ALA A 99 18.32 -19.22 5.93
C ALA A 99 17.39 -18.01 5.80
N PRO A 100 17.42 -17.08 6.77
CA PRO A 100 16.65 -15.83 6.69
C PRO A 100 17.00 -15.04 5.42
N MET A 101 16.01 -14.37 4.84
CA MET A 101 16.26 -13.42 3.77
C MET A 101 16.78 -12.11 4.36
N SER A 102 17.68 -11.45 3.61
CA SER A 102 18.14 -10.11 3.99
C SER A 102 17.34 -8.99 3.30
N PRO A 103 17.26 -7.78 3.88
CA PRO A 103 16.67 -6.62 3.21
C PRO A 103 17.29 -6.34 1.84
N GLY A 104 18.60 -6.58 1.68
CA GLY A 104 19.31 -6.44 0.41
C GLY A 104 18.83 -7.44 -0.65
N ASN A 105 18.42 -8.65 -0.26
CA ASN A 105 17.83 -9.63 -1.17
C ASN A 105 16.50 -9.12 -1.71
N VAL A 106 15.64 -8.58 -0.84
CA VAL A 106 14.34 -8.03 -1.25
C VAL A 106 14.52 -6.81 -2.14
N SER A 107 15.44 -5.90 -1.82
CA SER A 107 15.76 -4.74 -2.67
C SER A 107 16.21 -5.16 -4.07
N ARG A 108 17.06 -6.20 -4.18
CA ARG A 108 17.47 -6.75 -5.49
C ARG A 108 16.30 -7.37 -6.26
N ILE A 109 15.39 -8.07 -5.59
CA ILE A 109 14.17 -8.62 -6.20
C ILE A 109 13.32 -7.50 -6.78
N ILE A 110 13.03 -6.47 -6.01
CA ILE A 110 12.19 -5.34 -6.43
C ILE A 110 12.81 -4.66 -7.66
N ASN A 111 14.11 -4.32 -7.60
CA ASN A 111 14.77 -3.60 -8.69
C ASN A 111 14.89 -4.47 -9.94
N LYS A 112 15.13 -5.77 -9.82
CA LYS A 112 15.12 -6.71 -10.96
C LYS A 112 13.80 -6.64 -11.74
N TYR A 113 12.65 -6.65 -11.06
CA TYR A 113 11.35 -6.58 -11.73
C TYR A 113 11.00 -5.16 -12.19
N ALA A 114 11.47 -4.15 -11.48
CA ALA A 114 11.34 -2.77 -11.95
C ALA A 114 12.12 -2.54 -13.26
N ASP A 115 13.33 -3.07 -13.35
CA ASP A 115 14.15 -2.96 -14.57
C ASP A 115 13.51 -3.70 -15.74
N ALA A 116 12.88 -4.86 -15.48
CA ALA A 116 12.21 -5.64 -16.52
C ALA A 116 11.02 -4.92 -17.18
N ILE A 117 10.36 -4.02 -16.44
CA ILE A 117 9.19 -3.27 -16.96
C ILE A 117 9.50 -1.80 -17.29
N ARG A 118 10.74 -1.37 -17.12
CA ARG A 118 11.14 0.06 -17.21
C ARG A 118 10.95 0.63 -18.61
N SER A 119 11.15 -0.16 -19.66
CA SER A 119 10.92 0.26 -21.03
C SER A 119 9.47 0.66 -21.29
N GLU A 120 8.52 -0.05 -20.68
CA GLU A 120 7.09 0.22 -20.80
C GLU A 120 6.60 1.28 -19.78
N HIS A 121 7.39 1.51 -18.73
CA HIS A 121 7.07 2.42 -17.63
C HIS A 121 8.23 3.37 -17.32
N PRO A 122 8.57 4.33 -18.21
CA PRO A 122 9.73 5.21 -18.09
C PRO A 122 9.69 6.14 -16.88
N ILE A 123 8.49 6.36 -16.30
CA ILE A 123 8.30 7.20 -15.09
C ILE A 123 8.82 6.49 -13.82
N LEU A 124 9.13 5.17 -13.88
CA LEU A 124 9.64 4.45 -12.72
C LEU A 124 10.99 5.03 -12.26
N PRO A 125 11.15 5.32 -10.96
CA PRO A 125 12.43 5.78 -10.42
C PRO A 125 13.55 4.78 -10.74
N LYS A 126 14.77 5.30 -10.93
CA LYS A 126 15.95 4.47 -11.26
C LYS A 126 16.18 3.36 -10.22
N HIS A 127 15.96 3.67 -8.95
CA HIS A 127 16.04 2.71 -7.85
C HIS A 127 14.75 2.73 -7.03
N LEU A 128 14.16 1.55 -6.85
CA LEU A 128 13.01 1.38 -5.98
C LEU A 128 13.46 0.85 -4.62
N HIS A 129 12.92 1.47 -3.57
CA HIS A 129 13.15 1.06 -2.19
C HIS A 129 11.88 0.45 -1.60
N CYS A 130 12.02 -0.53 -0.72
CA CYS A 130 10.88 -1.17 -0.05
C CYS A 130 9.92 -0.16 0.59
N HIS A 131 10.45 0.95 1.13
CA HIS A 131 9.64 1.99 1.76
C HIS A 131 8.68 2.71 0.78
N MET A 132 8.94 2.67 -0.52
CA MET A 132 8.04 3.24 -1.53
C MET A 132 6.70 2.51 -1.58
N PHE A 133 6.67 1.19 -1.38
CA PHE A 133 5.43 0.42 -1.31
C PHE A 133 4.53 0.94 -0.19
N ARG A 134 5.12 1.14 0.98
CA ARG A 134 4.45 1.70 2.15
C ARG A 134 3.93 3.12 1.91
N ARG A 135 4.76 3.97 1.29
CA ARG A 135 4.37 5.35 0.94
C ARG A 135 3.21 5.36 -0.05
N ILE A 136 3.27 4.57 -1.12
CA ILE A 136 2.21 4.50 -2.13
C ILE A 136 0.92 3.97 -1.51
N ARG A 137 0.99 2.94 -0.64
CA ARG A 137 -0.19 2.41 0.04
C ARG A 137 -0.82 3.44 0.98
N ALA A 138 -0.01 4.09 1.81
CA ALA A 138 -0.49 5.12 2.74
C ALA A 138 -1.17 6.29 2.00
N THR A 139 -0.52 6.82 0.95
CA THR A 139 -1.11 7.87 0.11
C THR A 139 -2.40 7.38 -0.58
N GLY A 140 -2.42 6.13 -1.05
CA GLY A 140 -3.62 5.53 -1.65
C GLY A 140 -4.77 5.41 -0.65
N LEU A 141 -4.52 4.96 0.57
CA LEU A 141 -5.53 4.90 1.64
C LEU A 141 -6.09 6.29 1.93
N TYR A 142 -5.22 7.28 2.10
CA TYR A 142 -5.64 8.66 2.34
C TYR A 142 -6.52 9.21 1.21
N ARG A 143 -6.11 9.03 -0.06
CA ARG A 143 -6.89 9.46 -1.23
C ARG A 143 -8.24 8.76 -1.37
N ASN A 144 -8.39 7.58 -0.79
CA ASN A 144 -9.66 6.85 -0.72
C ASN A 144 -10.47 7.17 0.56
N GLY A 145 -10.17 8.28 1.24
CA GLY A 145 -10.95 8.78 2.37
C GLY A 145 -10.70 8.07 3.70
N VAL A 146 -9.65 7.23 3.80
CA VAL A 146 -9.32 6.60 5.09
C VAL A 146 -8.70 7.63 6.02
N GLU A 147 -9.23 7.73 7.23
CA GLU A 147 -8.77 8.67 8.25
C GLU A 147 -7.30 8.47 8.61
N LEU A 148 -6.60 9.57 8.91
CA LEU A 148 -5.16 9.56 9.23
C LEU A 148 -4.82 8.72 10.45
N GLU A 149 -5.68 8.72 11.44
CA GLU A 149 -5.57 7.91 12.65
C GLU A 149 -5.57 6.42 12.30
N MET A 150 -6.49 6.00 11.45
CA MET A 150 -6.57 4.62 10.96
C MET A 150 -5.32 4.24 10.16
N ILE A 151 -4.87 5.13 9.27
CA ILE A 151 -3.63 4.92 8.50
C ILE A 151 -2.43 4.80 9.46
N SER A 152 -2.37 5.65 10.50
CA SER A 152 -1.32 5.60 11.52
C SER A 152 -1.28 4.25 12.24
N VAL A 153 -2.43 3.69 12.59
CA VAL A 153 -2.56 2.36 13.20
C VAL A 153 -2.06 1.27 12.25
N ILE A 154 -2.52 1.27 10.98
CA ILE A 154 -2.08 0.31 9.95
C ILE A 154 -0.56 0.34 9.79
N LEU A 155 0.01 1.53 9.73
CA LEU A 155 1.44 1.74 9.59
C LEU A 155 2.23 1.40 10.87
N GLY A 156 1.59 1.37 12.03
CA GLY A 156 2.27 1.22 13.33
C GLY A 156 3.18 2.41 13.60
N HIS A 157 2.68 3.63 13.39
CA HIS A 157 3.33 4.85 13.82
C HIS A 157 2.98 5.12 15.28
N SER A 158 3.94 5.60 16.04
CA SER A 158 3.72 6.01 17.44
C SER A 158 3.05 7.38 17.55
N SER A 159 3.02 8.14 16.46
CA SER A 159 2.40 9.46 16.37
C SER A 159 1.78 9.65 14.98
N THR A 160 0.59 10.22 14.92
CA THR A 160 -0.10 10.62 13.68
C THR A 160 0.68 11.67 12.91
N GLU A 161 1.52 12.47 13.59
CA GLU A 161 2.40 13.45 12.95
C GLU A 161 3.28 12.82 11.88
N THR A 162 3.81 11.61 12.14
CA THR A 162 4.61 10.85 11.15
C THR A 162 3.77 10.41 9.94
N THR A 163 2.44 10.36 10.09
CA THR A 163 1.51 9.97 9.03
C THR A 163 1.10 11.15 8.16
N ARG A 164 1.16 12.39 8.68
CA ARG A 164 0.80 13.63 7.96
C ARG A 164 1.60 13.83 6.67
N ILE A 165 2.81 13.29 6.57
CA ILE A 165 3.61 13.34 5.33
C ILE A 165 2.92 12.68 4.12
N TYR A 166 1.93 11.82 4.36
CA TYR A 166 1.12 11.17 3.32
C TYR A 166 -0.20 11.89 3.02
N ALA A 167 -0.56 12.88 3.84
CA ALA A 167 -1.83 13.58 3.84
C ALA A 167 -1.74 14.92 3.11
N THR A 168 -1.26 14.91 1.88
CA THR A 168 -1.37 16.10 1.02
C THR A 168 -2.68 15.98 0.24
N PRO A 169 -3.73 16.79 0.56
CA PRO A 169 -4.98 16.76 -0.16
C PRO A 169 -4.74 17.16 -1.61
N SER A 170 -5.41 16.50 -2.54
CA SER A 170 -5.46 16.96 -3.92
C SER A 170 -6.53 18.05 -4.06
N ILE A 171 -6.46 18.82 -5.15
CA ILE A 171 -7.46 19.88 -5.44
C ILE A 171 -8.86 19.24 -5.57
N GLU A 172 -8.95 18.05 -6.14
CA GLU A 172 -10.20 17.30 -6.27
C GLU A 172 -10.80 16.96 -4.90
N MET A 173 -9.98 16.46 -3.96
CA MET A 173 -10.42 16.16 -2.58
C MET A 173 -10.90 17.44 -1.86
N LEU A 174 -10.23 18.56 -2.08
CA LEU A 174 -10.65 19.84 -1.51
C LEU A 174 -11.98 20.30 -2.14
N GLY A 175 -12.14 20.13 -3.45
CA GLY A 175 -13.39 20.44 -4.17
C GLY A 175 -14.56 19.59 -3.66
N GLU A 176 -14.39 18.29 -3.52
CA GLU A 176 -15.40 17.38 -2.98
C GLU A 176 -15.78 17.75 -1.53
N ALA A 177 -14.81 18.06 -0.69
CA ALA A 177 -15.04 18.47 0.69
C ALA A 177 -15.81 19.81 0.74
N MET A 178 -15.46 20.77 -0.11
CA MET A 178 -16.16 22.07 -0.23
C MET A 178 -17.61 21.86 -0.69
N ASN A 179 -17.84 21.05 -1.70
CA ASN A 179 -19.19 20.76 -2.21
C ASN A 179 -20.04 20.06 -1.14
N THR A 180 -19.46 19.12 -0.38
CA THR A 180 -20.17 18.42 0.70
C THR A 180 -20.49 19.38 1.87
N ALA A 181 -19.60 20.31 2.18
CA ALA A 181 -19.81 21.29 3.24
C ALA A 181 -20.78 22.41 2.85
N ASN A 182 -20.86 22.72 1.56
CA ASN A 182 -21.66 23.84 1.02
C ASN A 182 -23.08 23.44 0.56
N SER A 183 -23.64 22.34 1.07
CA SER A 183 -25.04 21.96 0.78
C SER A 183 -26.08 23.01 1.26
N THR A 184 -25.63 24.07 1.89
CA THR A 184 -26.44 25.22 2.33
C THR A 184 -26.51 26.37 1.30
N ILE A 185 -25.66 26.34 0.27
CA ILE A 185 -25.80 27.28 -0.83
C ILE A 185 -26.91 26.76 -1.73
N PRO A 186 -28.04 27.45 -1.92
CA PRO A 186 -29.06 27.01 -2.87
C PRO A 186 -28.41 26.83 -4.23
N ASP A 187 -28.78 25.73 -4.89
CA ASP A 187 -28.40 25.47 -6.29
C ASP A 187 -29.18 26.49 -7.13
N GLU A 188 -28.74 27.71 -7.13
CA GLU A 188 -29.25 28.74 -8.03
C GLU A 188 -28.74 28.33 -9.41
N THR A 189 -29.58 27.54 -10.08
CA THR A 189 -29.51 27.40 -11.54
C THR A 189 -29.55 28.83 -12.08
N SER A 190 -28.35 29.36 -12.26
CA SER A 190 -27.95 30.46 -13.15
C SER A 190 -29.05 31.45 -13.58
N GLU A 191 -29.59 32.28 -12.68
CA GLU A 191 -30.07 33.59 -13.08
C GLU A 191 -28.95 34.43 -13.76
N TRP A 192 -27.68 33.99 -13.59
CA TRP A 192 -26.48 34.62 -14.11
C TRP A 192 -26.19 34.33 -15.59
N GLU A 193 -26.71 33.23 -16.16
CA GLU A 193 -26.52 32.90 -17.59
C GLU A 193 -27.43 33.72 -18.50
N GLU A 194 -28.51 34.33 -17.98
CA GLU A 194 -29.43 35.11 -18.78
C GLU A 194 -29.18 36.64 -18.75
N ASN A 195 -28.22 37.12 -17.92
CA ASN A 195 -28.09 38.59 -17.73
C ASN A 195 -26.63 39.07 -17.57
N GLU A 196 -25.80 38.88 -18.61
CA GLU A 196 -24.41 39.37 -18.65
C GLU A 196 -24.34 40.92 -18.45
N ASP A 197 -25.37 41.66 -18.84
CA ASP A 197 -25.43 43.12 -18.68
C ASP A 197 -25.65 43.54 -17.22
N GLU A 198 -26.36 42.76 -16.42
CA GLU A 198 -26.59 43.03 -15.00
C GLU A 198 -25.37 42.68 -14.14
N LEU A 199 -24.67 41.63 -14.51
CA LEU A 199 -23.35 41.21 -13.94
C LEU A 199 -22.31 42.33 -14.19
N ALA A 200 -22.23 42.84 -15.40
CA ALA A 200 -21.31 43.91 -15.76
C ALA A 200 -21.59 45.20 -14.95
N ARG A 201 -22.86 45.49 -14.68
CA ARG A 201 -23.29 46.63 -13.81
C ARG A 201 -22.90 46.45 -12.36
N ILE A 202 -23.14 45.25 -11.78
CA ILE A 202 -22.78 44.91 -10.37
C ILE A 202 -21.27 44.92 -10.18
N CYS A 203 -20.51 44.45 -11.15
CA CYS A 203 -19.04 44.44 -11.11
C CYS A 203 -18.41 45.79 -11.48
N GLY A 204 -19.21 46.84 -11.81
CA GLY A 204 -18.70 48.17 -12.14
C GLY A 204 -17.90 48.21 -13.46
N LEU A 205 -18.18 47.30 -14.38
CA LEU A 205 -17.49 47.18 -15.66
C LEU A 205 -18.16 47.96 -16.80
N ARG A 206 -19.28 48.64 -16.54
CA ARG A 206 -19.96 49.62 -17.40
C ARG A 206 -20.60 50.70 -16.59
#